data_e8de23cdf604e8930f6ffa409c591ab8
#
_entry.id   e8de23cdf604e8930f6ffa409c591ab8
#
_cell.length_a   1.000
_cell.length_b   1.000
_cell.length_c   1.000
_cell.angle_alpha   90.00
_cell.angle_beta   90.00
_cell.angle_gamma   90.00
#
_symmetry.space_group_name_H-M   'P 1'
#
loop_
_entity.id
_entity.type
_entity.pdbx_description
1 polymer ?
#
loop_
_entity_poly.entity_id
_entity_poly.type
_entity_poly.pdbx_seq_one_letter_code
_entity_poly.pdbx_strand_id
1 'polypeptide(L)'
;MRAIKTPLRVSEQGFTLLEIMVVVVIIGLLVAAVAPQFMGQIDKAAVSRARQDIRQIETSLNLYRLDNFRYPSTSEGLEALVTNPGEANAPNWRQVLKSLPRDPWDQPYHYASPGQHGDFDVFTYGADRQEGGEGVNADIGNWEI
;
A
#
# COMPACT_ATOMS: atom_id res chain seq x y z
N MET A 1 6.43 71.39 32.62
CA MET A 1 6.91 71.06 31.24
C MET A 1 6.64 69.59 30.99
N ARG A 2 5.64 69.24 30.15
CA ARG A 2 5.27 67.86 29.81
C ARG A 2 5.89 67.55 28.44
N ALA A 3 6.84 66.61 28.41
CA ALA A 3 7.45 66.15 27.17
C ALA A 3 6.47 65.26 26.40
N ILE A 4 6.09 65.67 25.20
CA ILE A 4 5.27 64.91 24.27
C ILE A 4 6.19 63.91 23.59
N LYS A 5 6.02 62.60 23.88
CA LYS A 5 6.70 61.52 23.16
C LYS A 5 5.99 61.31 21.84
N THR A 6 6.66 61.64 20.75
CA THR A 6 6.21 61.35 19.37
C THR A 6 6.31 59.84 19.15
N PRO A 7 5.23 59.14 18.72
CA PRO A 7 5.34 57.74 18.39
C PRO A 7 6.12 57.56 17.07
N LEU A 8 7.14 56.69 17.10
CA LEU A 8 7.85 56.24 15.91
C LEU A 8 6.85 55.48 15.00
N ARG A 9 6.56 56.02 13.82
CA ARG A 9 5.82 55.29 12.79
C ARG A 9 6.73 54.17 12.28
N VAL A 10 6.42 52.93 12.60
CA VAL A 10 6.96 51.76 11.94
C VAL A 10 6.36 51.73 10.54
N SER A 11 7.18 51.90 9.52
CA SER A 11 6.78 51.79 8.12
C SER A 11 6.41 50.29 7.89
N GLU A 12 5.14 49.99 7.72
CA GLU A 12 4.68 48.69 7.22
C GLU A 12 4.99 48.66 5.71
N GLN A 13 6.07 47.99 5.37
CA GLN A 13 6.40 47.71 3.98
C GLN A 13 5.55 46.50 3.52
N GLY A 14 4.52 46.78 2.71
CA GLY A 14 3.74 45.75 2.05
C GLY A 14 4.55 45.07 0.95
N PHE A 15 4.34 43.81 0.70
CA PHE A 15 4.93 43.05 -0.42
C PHE A 15 4.46 43.62 -1.76
N THR A 16 5.37 43.71 -2.70
CA THR A 16 5.02 44.12 -4.08
C THR A 16 4.42 42.92 -4.83
N LEU A 17 3.55 43.19 -5.80
CA LEU A 17 2.96 42.17 -6.67
C LEU A 17 4.05 41.40 -7.42
N LEU A 18 5.11 42.09 -7.86
CA LEU A 18 6.26 41.49 -8.53
C LEU A 18 7.00 40.47 -7.61
N GLU A 19 7.18 40.81 -6.34
CA GLU A 19 7.87 39.97 -5.37
C GLU A 19 7.12 38.66 -5.16
N ILE A 20 5.81 38.71 -5.03
CA ILE A 20 4.97 37.51 -4.93
C ILE A 20 5.02 36.66 -6.21
N MET A 21 4.99 37.34 -7.41
CA MET A 21 5.11 36.63 -8.68
C MET A 21 6.44 35.86 -8.79
N VAL A 22 7.55 36.50 -8.42
CA VAL A 22 8.87 35.87 -8.44
C VAL A 22 8.92 34.66 -7.48
N VAL A 23 8.38 34.81 -6.27
CA VAL A 23 8.33 33.71 -5.27
C VAL A 23 7.53 32.52 -5.81
N VAL A 24 6.36 32.76 -6.41
CA VAL A 24 5.53 31.70 -6.98
C VAL A 24 6.23 30.97 -8.11
N VAL A 25 6.94 31.71 -8.99
CA VAL A 25 7.74 31.11 -10.07
C VAL A 25 8.86 30.23 -9.52
N ILE A 26 9.59 30.69 -8.50
CA ILE A 26 10.68 29.93 -7.88
C ILE A 26 10.12 28.66 -7.24
N ILE A 27 9.02 28.75 -6.48
CA ILE A 27 8.37 27.58 -5.87
C ILE A 27 7.92 26.60 -6.97
N GLY A 28 7.32 27.08 -8.05
CA GLY A 28 6.91 26.26 -9.20
C GLY A 28 8.08 25.48 -9.81
N LEU A 29 9.22 26.13 -10.01
CA LEU A 29 10.44 25.48 -10.52
C LEU A 29 10.99 24.43 -9.57
N LEU A 30 11.00 24.71 -8.26
CA LEU A 30 11.46 23.75 -7.25
C LEU A 30 10.55 22.51 -7.19
N VAL A 31 9.23 22.69 -7.20
CA VAL A 31 8.26 21.61 -7.23
C VAL A 31 8.44 20.75 -8.48
N ALA A 32 8.59 21.36 -9.66
CA ALA A 32 8.80 20.65 -10.91
C ALA A 32 10.08 19.78 -10.91
N ALA A 33 11.14 20.22 -10.24
CA ALA A 33 12.39 19.47 -10.13
C ALA A 33 12.31 18.27 -9.15
N VAL A 34 11.49 18.38 -8.11
CA VAL A 34 11.44 17.41 -7.00
C VAL A 34 10.33 16.37 -7.18
N ALA A 35 9.22 16.74 -7.82
CA ALA A 35 8.06 15.88 -7.99
C ALA A 35 8.37 14.48 -8.58
N PRO A 36 9.19 14.30 -9.63
CA PRO A 36 9.47 12.99 -10.20
C PRO A 36 10.23 12.05 -9.25
N GLN A 37 11.03 12.58 -8.33
CA GLN A 37 11.75 11.76 -7.34
C GLN A 37 10.80 11.13 -6.32
N PHE A 38 9.74 11.84 -5.93
CA PHE A 38 8.73 11.32 -5.01
C PHE A 38 7.89 10.20 -5.61
N MET A 39 7.54 10.30 -6.89
CA MET A 39 6.77 9.25 -7.58
C MET A 39 7.46 7.89 -7.49
N GLY A 40 8.76 7.82 -7.80
CA GLY A 40 9.51 6.57 -7.71
C GLY A 40 9.66 5.99 -6.29
N GLN A 41 9.57 6.82 -5.24
CA GLN A 41 9.57 6.33 -3.85
C GLN A 41 8.21 5.77 -3.45
N ILE A 42 7.12 6.38 -3.90
CA ILE A 42 5.75 5.88 -3.68
C ILE A 42 5.59 4.50 -4.32
N ASP A 43 6.08 4.32 -5.55
CA ASP A 43 6.04 3.06 -6.27
C ASP A 43 6.79 1.94 -5.54
N LYS A 44 8.00 2.23 -5.07
CA LYS A 44 8.78 1.27 -4.27
C LYS A 44 8.09 0.91 -2.95
N ALA A 45 7.47 1.88 -2.30
CA ALA A 45 6.72 1.65 -1.06
C ALA A 45 5.49 0.77 -1.32
N ALA A 46 4.78 0.97 -2.43
CA ALA A 46 3.65 0.13 -2.82
C ALA A 46 4.08 -1.32 -3.04
N VAL A 47 5.12 -1.58 -3.82
CA VAL A 47 5.68 -2.93 -4.05
C VAL A 47 6.13 -3.57 -2.72
N SER A 48 6.80 -2.81 -1.85
CA SER A 48 7.23 -3.32 -0.55
C SER A 48 6.05 -3.70 0.34
N ARG A 49 4.98 -2.90 0.34
CA ARG A 49 3.76 -3.21 1.07
C ARG A 49 3.09 -4.48 0.53
N ALA A 50 2.95 -4.63 -0.78
CA ALA A 50 2.37 -5.83 -1.38
C ALA A 50 3.13 -7.10 -0.94
N ARG A 51 4.47 -7.07 -0.94
CA ARG A 51 5.28 -8.20 -0.45
C ARG A 51 5.06 -8.50 1.04
N GLN A 52 4.90 -7.47 1.87
CA GLN A 52 4.60 -7.67 3.31
C GLN A 52 3.22 -8.29 3.52
N ASP A 53 2.21 -7.81 2.80
CA ASP A 53 0.85 -8.35 2.87
C ASP A 53 0.82 -9.82 2.44
N ILE A 54 1.53 -10.19 1.35
CA ILE A 54 1.64 -11.58 0.88
C ILE A 54 2.29 -12.46 1.95
N ARG A 55 3.39 -12.05 2.58
CA ARG A 55 4.02 -12.79 3.68
C ARG A 55 3.07 -12.97 4.87
N GLN A 56 2.27 -11.97 5.18
CA GLN A 56 1.27 -12.06 6.25
C GLN A 56 0.18 -13.09 5.90
N ILE A 57 -0.32 -13.06 4.65
CA ILE A 57 -1.29 -14.03 4.16
C ILE A 57 -0.69 -15.45 4.19
N GLU A 58 0.53 -15.63 3.72
CA GLU A 58 1.25 -16.90 3.76
C GLU A 58 1.38 -17.45 5.19
N THR A 59 1.78 -16.60 6.13
CA THR A 59 1.83 -16.97 7.56
C THR A 59 0.46 -17.42 8.06
N SER A 60 -0.60 -16.72 7.66
CA SER A 60 -1.97 -17.04 8.04
C SER A 60 -2.46 -18.35 7.43
N LEU A 61 -2.09 -18.65 6.19
CA LEU A 61 -2.36 -19.94 5.53
C LEU A 61 -1.65 -21.09 6.23
N ASN A 62 -0.41 -20.88 6.66
CA ASN A 62 0.34 -21.88 7.42
C ASN A 62 -0.31 -22.15 8.79
N LEU A 63 -0.82 -21.13 9.47
CA LEU A 63 -1.59 -21.31 10.71
C LEU A 63 -2.89 -22.07 10.46
N TYR A 64 -3.62 -21.74 9.40
CA TYR A 64 -4.82 -22.49 9.01
C TYR A 64 -4.52 -23.97 8.77
N ARG A 65 -3.41 -24.27 8.06
CA ARG A 65 -2.97 -25.66 7.84
C ARG A 65 -2.60 -26.40 9.11
N LEU A 66 -1.99 -25.73 10.09
CA LEU A 66 -1.67 -26.36 11.38
C LEU A 66 -2.93 -26.83 12.12
N ASP A 67 -4.01 -26.06 12.03
CA ASP A 67 -5.27 -26.39 12.69
C ASP A 67 -6.09 -27.43 11.91
N ASN A 68 -6.12 -27.33 10.57
CA ASN A 68 -7.02 -28.12 9.72
C ASN A 68 -6.31 -29.19 8.86
N PHE A 69 -4.97 -29.31 8.98
CA PHE A 69 -4.11 -30.27 8.26
C PHE A 69 -4.14 -30.15 6.73
N ARG A 70 -4.67 -29.03 6.21
CA ARG A 70 -4.73 -28.70 4.80
C ARG A 70 -4.76 -27.17 4.61
N TYR A 71 -4.40 -26.72 3.43
CA TYR A 71 -4.69 -25.33 3.01
C TYR A 71 -6.15 -25.22 2.56
N PRO A 72 -6.74 -24.01 2.57
CA PRO A 72 -8.01 -23.77 1.90
C PRO A 72 -7.90 -24.18 0.42
N SER A 73 -8.97 -24.72 -0.16
CA SER A 73 -9.03 -24.94 -1.61
C SER A 73 -9.14 -23.59 -2.36
N THR A 74 -8.85 -23.59 -3.66
CA THR A 74 -9.06 -22.41 -4.52
C THR A 74 -10.50 -21.87 -4.42
N SER A 75 -11.50 -22.74 -4.29
CA SER A 75 -12.91 -22.35 -4.17
C SER A 75 -13.27 -21.76 -2.80
N GLU A 76 -12.60 -22.17 -1.74
CA GLU A 76 -12.73 -21.59 -0.39
C GLU A 76 -12.03 -20.25 -0.33
N GLY A 77 -10.94 -20.10 -1.08
CA GLY A 77 -10.19 -18.85 -1.19
C GLY A 77 -9.56 -18.39 0.12
N LEU A 78 -9.04 -17.18 0.09
CA LEU A 78 -8.51 -16.50 1.28
C LEU A 78 -9.60 -16.17 2.31
N GLU A 79 -10.88 -16.17 1.88
CA GLU A 79 -12.02 -15.94 2.78
C GLU A 79 -12.07 -16.96 3.91
N ALA A 80 -11.55 -18.18 3.71
CA ALA A 80 -11.43 -19.19 4.75
C ALA A 80 -10.56 -18.76 5.95
N LEU A 81 -9.72 -17.73 5.80
CA LEU A 81 -8.93 -17.15 6.91
C LEU A 81 -9.76 -16.23 7.81
N VAL A 82 -10.88 -15.72 7.30
CA VAL A 82 -11.75 -14.74 7.96
C VAL A 82 -13.07 -15.37 8.38
N THR A 83 -13.65 -16.22 7.53
CA THR A 83 -14.98 -16.83 7.70
C THR A 83 -14.87 -18.36 7.64
N ASN A 84 -15.61 -19.06 8.49
CA ASN A 84 -15.62 -20.51 8.51
C ASN A 84 -16.16 -21.08 7.17
N PRO A 85 -15.38 -21.87 6.43
CA PRO A 85 -15.82 -22.47 5.17
C PRO A 85 -16.76 -23.67 5.35
N GLY A 86 -17.18 -23.95 6.58
CA GLY A 86 -18.05 -25.06 6.96
C GLY A 86 -17.33 -26.14 7.79
N GLU A 87 -18.03 -26.66 8.79
CA GLU A 87 -17.47 -27.67 9.72
C GLU A 87 -16.99 -28.97 9.02
N ALA A 88 -17.66 -29.33 7.92
CA ALA A 88 -17.26 -30.48 7.14
C ALA A 88 -15.91 -30.30 6.46
N ASN A 89 -15.56 -29.07 6.11
CA ASN A 89 -14.32 -28.73 5.42
C ASN A 89 -13.19 -28.36 6.38
N ALA A 90 -13.52 -27.70 7.49
CA ALA A 90 -12.55 -27.25 8.48
C ALA A 90 -13.10 -27.43 9.91
N PRO A 91 -13.06 -28.67 10.44
CA PRO A 91 -13.64 -28.97 11.75
C PRO A 91 -12.92 -28.28 12.92
N ASN A 92 -11.67 -27.91 12.75
CA ASN A 92 -10.88 -27.18 13.74
C ASN A 92 -10.70 -25.70 13.36
N TRP A 93 -11.59 -25.16 12.52
CA TRP A 93 -11.49 -23.80 12.06
C TRP A 93 -11.50 -22.79 13.21
N ARG A 94 -10.58 -21.84 13.10
CA ARG A 94 -10.61 -20.60 13.88
C ARG A 94 -10.32 -19.42 12.97
N GLN A 95 -10.83 -18.28 13.33
CA GLN A 95 -10.51 -17.06 12.60
C GLN A 95 -9.03 -16.71 12.76
N VAL A 96 -8.31 -16.65 11.65
CA VAL A 96 -6.88 -16.32 11.61
C VAL A 96 -6.66 -14.82 11.35
N LEU A 97 -7.46 -14.25 10.45
CA LEU A 97 -7.42 -12.83 10.11
C LEU A 97 -8.76 -12.16 10.46
N LYS A 98 -8.72 -10.90 10.90
CA LYS A 98 -9.93 -10.09 11.12
C LYS A 98 -10.58 -9.68 9.81
N SER A 99 -9.78 -9.38 8.80
CA SER A 99 -10.19 -9.02 7.45
C SER A 99 -9.07 -9.33 6.48
N LEU A 100 -9.39 -9.57 5.22
CA LEU A 100 -8.40 -9.72 4.17
C LEU A 100 -7.81 -8.36 3.81
N PRO A 101 -6.48 -8.25 3.69
CA PRO A 101 -5.85 -7.05 3.18
C PRO A 101 -6.19 -6.86 1.70
N ARG A 102 -6.20 -5.62 1.27
CA ARG A 102 -6.18 -5.27 -0.15
C ARG A 102 -4.78 -4.84 -0.54
N ASP A 103 -4.43 -5.11 -1.77
CA ASP A 103 -3.15 -4.67 -2.29
C ASP A 103 -3.04 -3.13 -2.32
N PRO A 104 -1.86 -2.55 -2.55
CA PRO A 104 -1.67 -1.11 -2.59
C PRO A 104 -2.51 -0.36 -3.63
N TRP A 105 -3.03 -1.07 -4.63
CA TRP A 105 -3.87 -0.55 -5.72
C TRP A 105 -5.36 -0.86 -5.54
N ASP A 106 -5.74 -1.23 -4.29
CA ASP A 106 -7.12 -1.52 -3.86
C ASP A 106 -7.76 -2.72 -4.57
N GLN A 107 -6.96 -3.74 -4.93
CA GLN A 107 -7.44 -5.00 -5.46
C GLN A 107 -7.34 -6.11 -4.41
N PRO A 108 -8.20 -7.14 -4.47
CA PRO A 108 -8.02 -8.35 -3.67
C PRO A 108 -6.77 -9.12 -4.15
N TYR A 109 -6.08 -9.79 -3.23
CA TYR A 109 -5.04 -10.75 -3.60
C TYR A 109 -5.65 -11.99 -4.23
N HIS A 110 -4.99 -12.50 -5.25
CA HIS A 110 -5.35 -13.77 -5.89
C HIS A 110 -4.80 -14.94 -5.10
N TYR A 111 -5.51 -16.08 -5.19
CA TYR A 111 -5.15 -17.30 -4.48
C TYR A 111 -5.46 -18.53 -5.32
N ALA A 112 -4.55 -19.50 -5.32
CA ALA A 112 -4.75 -20.81 -5.90
C ALA A 112 -4.14 -21.89 -4.98
N SER A 113 -4.86 -22.98 -4.77
CA SER A 113 -4.37 -24.17 -4.06
C SER A 113 -4.99 -25.42 -4.69
N PRO A 114 -4.16 -26.33 -5.23
CA PRO A 114 -2.71 -26.27 -5.35
C PRO A 114 -2.24 -25.10 -6.24
N GLY A 115 -1.06 -24.52 -5.92
CA GLY A 115 -0.43 -23.48 -6.70
C GLY A 115 0.30 -24.03 -7.94
N GLN A 116 0.75 -23.14 -8.79
CA GLN A 116 1.66 -23.47 -9.91
C GLN A 116 3.13 -23.49 -9.44
N HIS A 117 3.45 -22.71 -8.41
CA HIS A 117 4.80 -22.53 -7.90
C HIS A 117 5.05 -23.28 -6.58
N GLY A 118 4.01 -23.81 -5.95
CA GLY A 118 4.10 -24.55 -4.70
C GLY A 118 2.77 -25.10 -4.22
N ASP A 119 2.67 -25.37 -2.91
CA ASP A 119 1.43 -25.89 -2.30
C ASP A 119 0.25 -24.93 -2.52
N PHE A 120 0.54 -23.64 -2.60
CA PHE A 120 -0.39 -22.57 -2.94
C PHE A 120 0.34 -21.38 -3.54
N ASP A 121 -0.39 -20.57 -4.31
CA ASP A 121 0.06 -19.29 -4.83
C ASP A 121 -0.82 -18.17 -4.27
N VAL A 122 -0.17 -17.10 -3.77
CA VAL A 122 -0.80 -15.83 -3.39
C VAL A 122 -0.09 -14.71 -4.14
N PHE A 123 -0.85 -13.89 -4.88
CA PHE A 123 -0.24 -12.89 -5.74
C PHE A 123 -1.16 -11.70 -6.04
N THR A 124 -0.58 -10.65 -6.58
CA THR A 124 -1.27 -9.51 -7.20
C THR A 124 -0.67 -9.23 -8.57
N TYR A 125 -1.47 -8.71 -9.49
CA TYR A 125 -1.05 -8.28 -10.83
C TYR A 125 -0.48 -6.85 -10.87
N GLY A 126 -0.16 -6.26 -9.71
CA GLY A 126 0.37 -4.91 -9.66
C GLY A 126 -0.64 -3.81 -10.02
N ALA A 127 -0.11 -2.65 -10.40
CA ALA A 127 -0.91 -1.44 -10.60
C ALA A 127 -1.82 -1.50 -11.83
N ASP A 128 -1.40 -2.17 -12.89
CA ASP A 128 -2.15 -2.26 -14.15
C ASP A 128 -3.18 -3.40 -14.19
N ARG A 129 -3.17 -4.31 -13.19
CA ARG A 129 -4.10 -5.44 -13.05
C ARG A 129 -4.02 -6.44 -14.20
N GLN A 130 -2.86 -6.56 -14.85
CA GLN A 130 -2.62 -7.44 -15.96
C GLN A 130 -1.45 -8.37 -15.65
N GLU A 131 -1.48 -9.59 -16.19
CA GLU A 131 -0.41 -10.56 -16.05
C GLU A 131 0.88 -10.04 -16.69
N GLY A 132 2.00 -10.15 -15.97
CA GLY A 132 3.32 -9.68 -16.39
C GLY A 132 3.65 -8.27 -15.92
N GLY A 133 4.25 -7.46 -16.80
CA GLY A 133 4.64 -6.08 -16.50
C GLY A 133 6.01 -5.93 -15.84
N GLU A 134 6.38 -4.68 -15.55
CA GLU A 134 7.63 -4.31 -14.89
C GLU A 134 7.38 -3.24 -13.81
N GLY A 135 8.26 -3.20 -12.80
CA GLY A 135 8.21 -2.22 -11.73
C GLY A 135 6.95 -2.35 -10.88
N VAL A 136 6.11 -1.31 -10.84
CA VAL A 136 4.82 -1.32 -10.10
C VAL A 136 3.74 -2.13 -10.79
N ASN A 137 3.89 -2.41 -12.08
CA ASN A 137 2.99 -3.21 -12.90
C ASN A 137 3.38 -4.70 -12.91
N ALA A 138 4.52 -5.06 -12.30
CA ALA A 138 4.94 -6.45 -12.23
C ALA A 138 4.03 -7.26 -11.30
N ASP A 139 3.81 -8.51 -11.68
CA ASP A 139 3.20 -9.48 -10.78
C ASP A 139 4.07 -9.66 -9.54
N ILE A 140 3.45 -9.75 -8.38
CA ILE A 140 4.15 -9.99 -7.12
C ILE A 140 3.50 -11.19 -6.46
N GLY A 141 4.25 -12.29 -6.34
CA GLY A 141 3.78 -13.55 -5.77
C GLY A 141 4.66 -14.05 -4.63
N ASN A 142 4.12 -15.02 -3.86
CA ASN A 142 4.86 -15.64 -2.75
C ASN A 142 6.08 -16.47 -3.20
N TRP A 143 6.18 -16.80 -4.46
CA TRP A 143 7.32 -17.52 -5.06
C TRP A 143 8.55 -16.64 -5.33
N GLU A 144 8.44 -15.32 -5.16
CA GLU A 144 9.52 -14.35 -5.39
C GLU A 144 10.03 -13.69 -4.10
N ILE A 145 9.47 -14.03 -2.94
CA ILE A 145 9.70 -13.30 -1.68
C ILE A 145 10.43 -14.17 -0.65
#